data_2d0026d7cb79ac33bf89f68684c381f6
#
_entry.id   2d0026d7cb79ac33bf89f68684c381f6
#
_cell.length_a   1.000
_cell.length_b   1.000
_cell.length_c   1.000
_cell.angle_alpha   90.00
_cell.angle_beta   90.00
_cell.angle_gamma   90.00
#
_symmetry.space_group_name_H-M   'P 1'
#
loop_
_entity.id
_entity.type
_entity.pdbx_description
1 polymer ?
#
loop_
_entity_poly.entity_id
_entity_poly.type
_entity_poly.pdbx_seq_one_letter_code
_entity_poly.pdbx_strand_id
1 'polypeptide(L)'
;MPLVAAACCALALAAPASSAVLPGFPEDARRHAAAPAERERFLVPLRGRWESGFGLRWGRLHSGVDISVVSNARVRAAASGTVIATGWLRNHWGYGLVVKIRHRPGLVTMYAHLSAAAVRRGERVERGERIATAGCTGSCTGTHLHFEVHTRGRAVDPWPYLRGKLR
;
A
#
# COMPACT_ATOMS: atom_id res chain seq x y z
N MET A 1 2.11 60.12 57.60
CA MET A 1 1.23 59.77 56.44
C MET A 1 2.09 59.55 55.22
N PRO A 2 2.40 58.34 54.84
CA PRO A 2 3.09 58.13 53.56
C PRO A 2 2.11 57.66 52.50
N LEU A 3 2.23 58.23 51.28
CA LEU A 3 1.57 57.88 50.07
C LEU A 3 2.05 56.49 49.55
N VAL A 4 1.08 55.65 49.22
CA VAL A 4 1.32 54.39 48.56
C VAL A 4 1.28 54.64 47.06
N ALA A 5 2.39 54.40 46.37
CA ALA A 5 2.49 54.44 44.94
C ALA A 5 2.05 53.05 44.35
N ALA A 6 0.98 53.01 43.55
CA ALA A 6 0.55 51.88 42.85
C ALA A 6 1.38 51.72 41.58
N ALA A 7 2.13 50.59 41.44
CA ALA A 7 2.83 50.20 40.23
C ALA A 7 1.86 49.50 39.29
N CYS A 8 1.60 50.12 38.13
CA CYS A 8 0.80 49.56 37.05
C CYS A 8 1.68 48.64 36.19
N CYS A 9 1.47 47.34 36.31
CA CYS A 9 2.19 46.34 35.54
C CYS A 9 1.48 46.19 34.17
N ALA A 10 2.08 46.73 33.12
CA ALA A 10 1.59 46.56 31.73
C ALA A 10 1.96 45.18 31.22
N LEU A 11 0.97 44.31 31.08
CA LEU A 11 1.12 43.06 30.32
C LEU A 11 1.23 43.40 28.83
N ALA A 12 2.40 43.17 28.24
CA ALA A 12 2.57 43.18 26.81
C ALA A 12 2.00 41.89 26.23
N LEU A 13 0.88 41.97 25.53
CA LEU A 13 0.39 40.88 24.68
C LEU A 13 1.34 40.74 23.50
N ALA A 14 2.06 39.62 23.44
CA ALA A 14 2.80 39.19 22.25
C ALA A 14 1.80 38.79 21.19
N ALA A 15 1.80 39.48 20.07
CA ALA A 15 1.04 39.08 18.86
C ALA A 15 1.59 37.77 18.27
N PRO A 16 0.74 36.86 17.81
CA PRO A 16 1.22 35.65 17.14
C PRO A 16 1.90 36.00 15.81
N ALA A 17 3.08 35.43 15.58
CA ALA A 17 3.81 35.57 14.34
C ALA A 17 2.96 35.08 13.15
N SER A 18 2.62 35.99 12.28
CA SER A 18 1.96 35.68 10.99
C SER A 18 2.92 34.86 10.14
N SER A 19 2.64 33.57 9.98
CA SER A 19 3.35 32.72 9.04
C SER A 19 2.99 33.17 7.62
N ALA A 20 3.94 33.81 6.96
CA ALA A 20 3.82 34.20 5.56
C ALA A 20 3.61 32.96 4.71
N VAL A 21 2.40 32.81 4.18
CA VAL A 21 2.06 31.82 3.15
C VAL A 21 2.67 32.30 1.83
N LEU A 22 3.67 31.59 1.33
CA LEU A 22 4.23 31.84 0.02
C LEU A 22 3.16 31.52 -1.05
N PRO A 23 2.80 32.47 -1.93
CA PRO A 23 1.83 32.23 -2.98
C PRO A 23 2.47 31.36 -4.08
N GLY A 24 1.85 30.22 -4.44
CA GLY A 24 2.20 29.57 -5.68
C GLY A 24 2.10 28.05 -5.80
N PHE A 25 1.67 27.32 -4.77
CA PHE A 25 1.36 25.90 -4.96
C PHE A 25 -0.11 25.65 -4.67
N PRO A 26 -0.88 25.10 -5.63
CA PRO A 26 -2.27 24.73 -5.38
C PRO A 26 -2.32 23.71 -4.25
N GLU A 27 -3.18 23.96 -3.28
CA GLU A 27 -3.39 23.13 -2.08
C GLU A 27 -3.71 21.66 -2.43
N ASP A 28 -4.19 21.44 -3.64
CA ASP A 28 -4.46 20.14 -4.24
C ASP A 28 -3.19 19.29 -4.48
N ALA A 29 -2.03 19.91 -4.72
CA ALA A 29 -0.77 19.19 -4.87
C ALA A 29 -0.27 18.58 -3.54
N ARG A 30 -0.60 19.17 -2.40
CA ARG A 30 -0.22 18.66 -1.07
C ARG A 30 -1.07 17.47 -0.64
N ARG A 31 -2.29 17.35 -1.11
CA ARG A 31 -3.17 16.19 -0.83
C ARG A 31 -2.70 14.92 -1.54
N HIS A 32 -1.81 15.05 -2.52
CA HIS A 32 -1.34 13.93 -3.36
C HIS A 32 0.00 13.36 -2.91
N ALA A 33 0.70 14.04 -2.01
CA ALA A 33 2.02 13.64 -1.48
C ALA A 33 1.97 13.18 -0.01
N ALA A 34 0.79 13.04 0.58
CA ALA A 34 0.68 12.48 1.92
C ALA A 34 1.15 11.02 1.87
N ALA A 35 2.22 10.72 2.63
CA ALA A 35 2.57 9.35 2.96
C ALA A 35 1.29 8.61 3.41
N PRO A 36 1.10 7.32 3.05
CA PRO A 36 -0.10 6.59 3.42
C PRO A 36 -0.35 6.75 4.90
N ALA A 37 -1.54 7.23 5.26
CA ALA A 37 -1.93 7.41 6.64
C ALA A 37 -1.72 6.09 7.39
N GLU A 38 -1.41 6.13 8.68
CA GLU A 38 -1.12 4.96 9.52
C GLU A 38 -2.17 3.84 9.42
N ARG A 39 -3.38 4.18 8.97
CA ARG A 39 -4.50 3.26 8.67
C ARG A 39 -4.31 2.40 7.41
N GLU A 40 -3.32 2.69 6.56
CA GLU A 40 -3.09 2.00 5.28
C GLU A 40 -1.91 1.01 5.32
N ARG A 41 -1.41 0.66 6.49
CA ARG A 41 -0.36 -0.35 6.63
C ARG A 41 -0.90 -1.72 6.27
N PHE A 42 -0.40 -2.26 5.17
CA PHE A 42 -0.75 -3.58 4.72
C PHE A 42 -0.06 -4.67 5.55
N LEU A 43 -0.77 -5.78 5.75
CA LEU A 43 -0.15 -7.03 6.17
C LEU A 43 0.73 -7.54 5.03
N VAL A 44 1.91 -8.07 5.35
CA VAL A 44 2.71 -8.83 4.39
C VAL A 44 1.89 -10.07 3.96
N PRO A 45 1.53 -10.18 2.67
CA PRO A 45 0.53 -11.16 2.23
C PRO A 45 1.01 -12.60 2.26
N LEU A 46 2.33 -12.80 2.28
CA LEU A 46 2.97 -14.11 2.28
C LEU A 46 4.24 -14.06 3.13
N ARG A 47 4.42 -15.04 4.00
CA ARG A 47 5.70 -15.24 4.71
C ARG A 47 6.63 -16.02 3.81
N GLY A 48 7.73 -15.42 3.40
CA GLY A 48 8.71 -16.00 2.50
C GLY A 48 9.95 -15.13 2.38
N ARG A 49 10.86 -15.51 1.48
CA ARG A 49 12.07 -14.75 1.19
C ARG A 49 11.74 -13.66 0.16
N TRP A 50 12.11 -12.42 0.48
CA TRP A 50 12.04 -11.32 -0.48
C TRP A 50 13.07 -11.53 -1.57
N GLU A 51 12.63 -11.68 -2.80
CA GLU A 51 13.50 -12.04 -3.92
C GLU A 51 13.76 -10.85 -4.83
N SER A 52 12.72 -10.05 -5.06
CA SER A 52 12.83 -8.96 -6.00
C SER A 52 11.89 -7.80 -5.67
N GLY A 53 12.41 -6.57 -5.80
CA GLY A 53 11.70 -5.33 -5.53
C GLY A 53 11.01 -4.72 -6.75
N PHE A 54 10.22 -3.67 -6.52
CA PHE A 54 9.63 -2.82 -7.54
C PHE A 54 10.70 -2.01 -8.27
N GLY A 55 10.55 -1.78 -9.58
CA GLY A 55 11.40 -0.89 -10.37
C GLY A 55 11.87 -1.46 -11.70
N LEU A 56 12.73 -0.71 -12.39
CA LEU A 56 13.26 -1.12 -13.68
C LEU A 56 14.27 -2.26 -13.54
N ARG A 57 14.08 -3.31 -14.36
CA ARG A 57 14.98 -4.44 -14.51
C ARG A 57 15.24 -4.68 -15.99
N TRP A 58 16.48 -4.58 -16.45
CA TRP A 58 16.86 -4.80 -17.85
C TRP A 58 15.94 -4.07 -18.85
N GLY A 59 15.60 -2.81 -18.53
CA GLY A 59 14.75 -1.96 -19.37
C GLY A 59 13.24 -2.23 -19.26
N ARG A 60 12.79 -3.18 -18.42
CA ARG A 60 11.38 -3.47 -18.17
C ARG A 60 10.98 -3.13 -16.74
N LEU A 61 9.78 -2.55 -16.56
CA LEU A 61 9.26 -2.25 -15.24
C LEU A 61 8.79 -3.54 -14.57
N HIS A 62 9.34 -3.84 -13.38
CA HIS A 62 8.75 -4.78 -12.44
C HIS A 62 7.74 -4.05 -11.57
N SER A 63 6.47 -4.33 -11.78
CA SER A 63 5.33 -3.59 -11.23
C SER A 63 4.97 -3.94 -9.79
N GLY A 64 5.74 -4.80 -9.14
CA GLY A 64 5.47 -5.26 -7.78
C GLY A 64 6.69 -5.74 -7.02
N VAL A 65 6.48 -6.61 -6.06
CA VAL A 65 7.53 -7.32 -5.31
C VAL A 65 7.30 -8.82 -5.38
N ASP A 66 8.39 -9.59 -5.43
CA ASP A 66 8.33 -11.05 -5.45
C ASP A 66 8.76 -11.62 -4.09
N ILE A 67 7.94 -12.53 -3.57
CA ILE A 67 8.16 -13.23 -2.30
C ILE A 67 8.18 -14.73 -2.58
N SER A 68 9.37 -15.35 -2.56
CA SER A 68 9.51 -16.78 -2.82
C SER A 68 9.20 -17.64 -1.60
N VAL A 69 8.69 -18.83 -1.90
CA VAL A 69 8.36 -19.87 -0.91
C VAL A 69 8.67 -21.24 -1.47
N VAL A 70 8.82 -22.21 -0.58
CA VAL A 70 9.15 -23.60 -0.99
C VAL A 70 7.98 -24.28 -1.70
N SER A 71 6.75 -24.14 -1.22
CA SER A 71 5.54 -24.70 -1.86
C SER A 71 4.27 -24.25 -1.15
N ASN A 72 3.12 -24.28 -1.85
CA ASN A 72 1.73 -24.22 -1.35
C ASN A 72 1.44 -23.27 -0.18
N ALA A 73 2.20 -22.20 -0.04
CA ALA A 73 2.04 -21.24 1.05
C ALA A 73 0.73 -20.45 0.92
N ARG A 74 0.09 -20.20 2.06
CA ARG A 74 -1.17 -19.46 2.12
C ARG A 74 -0.94 -17.97 1.87
N VAL A 75 -1.57 -17.46 0.84
CA VAL A 75 -1.61 -16.04 0.54
C VAL A 75 -2.79 -15.40 1.27
N ARG A 76 -2.54 -14.27 1.93
CA ARG A 76 -3.51 -13.54 2.75
C ARG A 76 -3.80 -12.17 2.17
N ALA A 77 -5.01 -11.67 2.38
CA ALA A 77 -5.37 -10.29 2.03
C ALA A 77 -4.52 -9.30 2.83
N ALA A 78 -3.86 -8.39 2.13
CA ALA A 78 -3.00 -7.38 2.76
C ALA A 78 -3.81 -6.38 3.61
N ALA A 79 -5.05 -6.11 3.21
CA ALA A 79 -6.03 -5.30 3.95
C ALA A 79 -7.44 -5.80 3.62
N SER A 80 -8.44 -5.39 4.42
CA SER A 80 -9.85 -5.67 4.14
C SER A 80 -10.30 -4.99 2.85
N GLY A 81 -11.23 -5.62 2.12
CA GLY A 81 -11.71 -5.07 0.86
C GLY A 81 -12.70 -5.96 0.14
N THR A 82 -12.92 -5.66 -1.15
CA THR A 82 -13.78 -6.45 -2.04
C THR A 82 -12.96 -7.02 -3.18
N VAL A 83 -13.09 -8.30 -3.46
CA VAL A 83 -12.47 -8.97 -4.60
C VAL A 83 -13.10 -8.45 -5.89
N ILE A 84 -12.32 -7.76 -6.72
CA ILE A 84 -12.81 -7.18 -7.98
C ILE A 84 -12.50 -8.06 -9.20
N ALA A 85 -11.53 -8.96 -9.09
CA ALA A 85 -11.22 -9.94 -10.11
C ALA A 85 -10.53 -11.15 -9.50
N THR A 86 -10.76 -12.34 -10.09
CA THR A 86 -10.03 -13.58 -9.83
C THR A 86 -10.03 -14.42 -11.10
N GLY A 87 -8.98 -15.20 -11.31
CA GLY A 87 -8.84 -16.06 -12.46
C GLY A 87 -7.68 -15.67 -13.39
N TRP A 88 -7.66 -16.28 -14.58
CA TRP A 88 -6.75 -15.93 -15.68
C TRP A 88 -7.31 -14.71 -16.41
N LEU A 89 -6.68 -13.56 -16.25
CA LEU A 89 -7.18 -12.32 -16.84
C LEU A 89 -6.60 -12.11 -18.25
N ARG A 90 -7.48 -11.82 -19.24
CA ARG A 90 -7.12 -11.70 -20.66
C ARG A 90 -5.91 -10.82 -20.96
N ASN A 91 -5.75 -9.70 -20.27
CA ASN A 91 -4.68 -8.72 -20.51
C ASN A 91 -3.50 -8.88 -19.53
N HIS A 92 -3.36 -10.05 -18.89
CA HIS A 92 -2.38 -10.31 -17.84
C HIS A 92 -1.66 -11.65 -18.05
N TRP A 93 -1.29 -11.96 -19.29
CA TRP A 93 -0.73 -13.24 -19.70
C TRP A 93 0.44 -13.74 -18.86
N GLY A 94 1.33 -12.85 -18.47
CA GLY A 94 2.49 -13.21 -17.64
C GLY A 94 2.15 -13.51 -16.18
N TYR A 95 1.02 -13.02 -15.66
CA TYR A 95 0.68 -13.08 -14.23
C TYR A 95 0.04 -14.41 -13.79
N GLY A 96 -0.39 -15.26 -14.74
CA GLY A 96 -1.07 -16.52 -14.43
C GLY A 96 -2.40 -16.31 -13.71
N LEU A 97 -2.68 -17.15 -12.72
CA LEU A 97 -3.85 -17.01 -11.88
C LEU A 97 -3.66 -15.85 -10.90
N VAL A 98 -4.63 -14.93 -10.86
CA VAL A 98 -4.57 -13.73 -10.04
C VAL A 98 -5.80 -13.57 -9.14
N VAL A 99 -5.62 -12.81 -8.05
CA VAL A 99 -6.69 -12.20 -7.24
C VAL A 99 -6.42 -10.70 -7.19
N LYS A 100 -7.45 -9.86 -7.40
CA LYS A 100 -7.39 -8.39 -7.21
C LYS A 100 -8.39 -7.97 -6.16
N ILE A 101 -7.94 -7.17 -5.18
CA ILE A 101 -8.78 -6.66 -4.10
C ILE A 101 -8.77 -5.14 -4.12
N ARG A 102 -9.96 -4.54 -4.13
CA ARG A 102 -10.14 -3.10 -3.95
C ARG A 102 -10.41 -2.81 -2.49
N HIS A 103 -9.52 -2.02 -1.88
CA HIS A 103 -9.61 -1.63 -0.47
C HIS A 103 -10.43 -0.36 -0.27
N ARG A 104 -10.28 0.59 -1.20
CA ARG A 104 -11.04 1.84 -1.30
C ARG A 104 -10.97 2.37 -2.74
N PRO A 105 -11.72 3.44 -3.10
CA PRO A 105 -11.59 4.08 -4.41
C PRO A 105 -10.12 4.42 -4.69
N GLY A 106 -9.64 3.97 -5.84
CA GLY A 106 -8.27 4.22 -6.30
C GLY A 106 -7.16 3.40 -5.61
N LEU A 107 -7.46 2.49 -4.68
CA LEU A 107 -6.45 1.61 -4.05
C LEU A 107 -6.81 0.14 -4.23
N VAL A 108 -5.96 -0.58 -4.97
CA VAL A 108 -6.13 -2.00 -5.31
C VAL A 108 -4.83 -2.74 -5.03
N THR A 109 -4.93 -3.98 -4.53
CA THR A 109 -3.81 -4.91 -4.53
C THR A 109 -4.03 -6.04 -5.52
N MET A 110 -2.96 -6.55 -6.10
CA MET A 110 -2.95 -7.71 -6.98
C MET A 110 -2.00 -8.77 -6.45
N TYR A 111 -2.45 -10.01 -6.51
CA TYR A 111 -1.74 -11.21 -6.09
C TYR A 111 -1.67 -12.13 -7.31
N ALA A 112 -0.48 -12.49 -7.76
CA ALA A 112 -0.26 -13.22 -9.00
C ALA A 112 0.58 -14.49 -8.83
N HIS A 113 0.71 -15.26 -9.91
CA HIS A 113 1.36 -16.58 -9.99
C HIS A 113 0.76 -17.61 -9.03
N LEU A 114 -0.53 -17.46 -8.71
CA LEU A 114 -1.23 -18.32 -7.76
C LEU A 114 -1.44 -19.72 -8.34
N SER A 115 -1.44 -20.75 -7.47
CA SER A 115 -1.86 -22.11 -7.86
C SER A 115 -3.37 -22.31 -7.68
N ALA A 116 -3.98 -21.62 -6.70
CA ALA A 116 -5.42 -21.67 -6.46
C ALA A 116 -5.91 -20.38 -5.85
N ALA A 117 -7.11 -19.92 -6.23
CA ALA A 117 -7.85 -18.86 -5.56
C ALA A 117 -8.87 -19.50 -4.57
N ALA A 118 -8.96 -18.93 -3.37
CA ALA A 118 -9.92 -19.37 -2.34
C ALA A 118 -11.13 -18.43 -2.24
N VAL A 119 -11.18 -17.39 -3.07
CA VAL A 119 -12.21 -16.33 -3.03
C VAL A 119 -12.76 -16.08 -4.44
N ARG A 120 -13.93 -15.45 -4.53
CA ARG A 120 -14.66 -15.14 -5.77
C ARG A 120 -14.80 -13.64 -5.97
N ARG A 121 -14.98 -13.21 -7.21
CA ARG A 121 -15.32 -11.81 -7.52
C ARG A 121 -16.61 -11.39 -6.81
N GLY A 122 -16.58 -10.20 -6.20
CA GLY A 122 -17.66 -9.63 -5.40
C GLY A 122 -17.59 -9.97 -3.91
N GLU A 123 -16.76 -10.94 -3.51
CA GLU A 123 -16.59 -11.35 -2.13
C GLU A 123 -15.89 -10.26 -1.30
N ARG A 124 -16.35 -10.04 -0.07
CA ARG A 124 -15.66 -9.23 0.93
C ARG A 124 -14.67 -10.08 1.68
N VAL A 125 -13.50 -9.54 1.90
CA VAL A 125 -12.42 -10.21 2.65
C VAL A 125 -11.88 -9.29 3.73
N GLU A 126 -11.48 -9.90 4.83
CA GLU A 126 -10.86 -9.22 5.94
C GLU A 126 -9.33 -9.22 5.81
N ARG A 127 -8.67 -8.22 6.41
CA ARG A 127 -7.20 -8.17 6.49
C ARG A 127 -6.64 -9.43 7.15
N GLY A 128 -5.76 -10.15 6.46
CA GLY A 128 -5.15 -11.39 6.93
C GLY A 128 -5.95 -12.66 6.59
N GLU A 129 -7.12 -12.53 6.01
CA GLU A 129 -7.90 -13.67 5.52
C GLU A 129 -7.15 -14.41 4.41
N ARG A 130 -7.27 -15.74 4.37
CA ARG A 130 -6.71 -16.57 3.30
C ARG A 130 -7.50 -16.35 2.01
N ILE A 131 -6.84 -15.86 0.97
CA ILE A 131 -7.46 -15.57 -0.33
C ILE A 131 -6.98 -16.48 -1.45
N ALA A 132 -5.80 -17.11 -1.27
CA ALA A 132 -5.20 -17.93 -2.31
C ALA A 132 -4.11 -18.86 -1.75
N THR A 133 -3.53 -19.64 -2.66
CA THR A 133 -2.30 -20.41 -2.45
C THR A 133 -1.26 -19.92 -3.47
N ALA A 134 -0.04 -19.68 -3.02
CA ALA A 134 1.09 -19.34 -3.88
C ALA A 134 1.41 -20.48 -4.84
N GLY A 135 1.92 -20.14 -6.02
CA GLY A 135 2.22 -21.11 -7.05
C GLY A 135 3.28 -20.61 -8.02
N CYS A 136 3.23 -21.15 -9.23
CA CYS A 136 4.09 -20.76 -10.34
C CYS A 136 3.31 -20.82 -11.66
N THR A 137 2.16 -20.16 -11.71
CA THR A 137 1.37 -20.05 -12.94
C THR A 137 1.76 -18.83 -13.76
N GLY A 138 1.56 -18.86 -15.07
CA GLY A 138 2.00 -17.81 -15.98
C GLY A 138 3.51 -17.83 -16.25
N SER A 139 4.12 -16.65 -16.42
CA SER A 139 5.56 -16.51 -16.66
C SER A 139 6.33 -16.50 -15.33
N CYS A 140 6.72 -17.67 -14.87
CA CYS A 140 7.29 -17.88 -13.55
C CYS A 140 8.44 -18.90 -13.64
N THR A 141 9.49 -18.74 -12.84
CA THR A 141 10.67 -19.62 -12.79
C THR A 141 10.75 -20.44 -11.50
N GLY A 142 9.89 -20.16 -10.52
CA GLY A 142 9.86 -20.86 -9.22
C GLY A 142 8.65 -20.39 -8.41
N THR A 143 8.26 -21.17 -7.39
CA THR A 143 7.08 -20.84 -6.57
C THR A 143 7.28 -19.54 -5.81
N HIS A 144 6.49 -18.52 -6.14
CA HIS A 144 6.51 -17.23 -5.48
C HIS A 144 5.14 -16.55 -5.54
N LEU A 145 4.97 -15.51 -4.77
CA LEU A 145 3.90 -14.53 -4.90
C LEU A 145 4.49 -13.28 -5.55
N HIS A 146 3.92 -12.86 -6.67
CA HIS A 146 4.09 -11.50 -7.18
C HIS A 146 2.97 -10.64 -6.61
N PHE A 147 3.35 -9.58 -5.87
CA PHE A 147 2.41 -8.70 -5.17
C PHE A 147 2.56 -7.26 -5.65
N GLU A 148 1.45 -6.67 -6.08
CA GLU A 148 1.39 -5.28 -6.53
C GLU A 148 0.44 -4.43 -5.69
N VAL A 149 0.77 -3.16 -5.58
CA VAL A 149 -0.12 -2.09 -5.09
C VAL A 149 -0.39 -1.13 -6.24
N HIS A 150 -1.67 -0.87 -6.49
CA HIS A 150 -2.10 0.09 -7.50
C HIS A 150 -2.80 1.27 -6.85
N THR A 151 -2.35 2.48 -7.18
CA THR A 151 -3.04 3.72 -6.83
C THR A 151 -3.51 4.41 -8.10
N ARG A 152 -4.82 4.71 -8.15
CA ARG A 152 -5.44 5.38 -9.32
C ARG A 152 -5.11 4.67 -10.66
N GLY A 153 -5.11 3.34 -10.65
CA GLY A 153 -4.86 2.51 -11.82
C GLY A 153 -3.39 2.32 -12.21
N ARG A 154 -2.44 2.91 -11.46
CA ARG A 154 -1.00 2.77 -11.72
C ARG A 154 -0.35 1.92 -10.64
N ALA A 155 0.52 1.00 -11.03
CA ALA A 155 1.36 0.27 -10.09
C ALA A 155 2.35 1.23 -9.41
N VAL A 156 2.49 1.06 -8.10
CA VAL A 156 3.42 1.83 -7.26
C VAL A 156 4.24 0.88 -6.41
N ASP A 157 5.38 1.35 -5.89
CA ASP A 157 6.21 0.55 -4.99
C ASP A 157 5.39 0.06 -3.79
N PRO A 158 5.26 -1.26 -3.59
CA PRO A 158 4.53 -1.82 -2.46
C PRO A 158 5.22 -1.60 -1.11
N TRP A 159 6.53 -1.34 -1.11
CA TRP A 159 7.33 -1.28 0.10
C TRP A 159 6.84 -0.27 1.15
N PRO A 160 6.46 0.99 0.80
CA PRO A 160 5.91 1.93 1.76
C PRO A 160 4.65 1.44 2.48
N TYR A 161 3.84 0.60 1.82
CA TYR A 161 2.60 0.02 2.38
C TYR A 161 2.89 -1.16 3.32
N LEU A 162 3.96 -1.91 3.05
CA LEU A 162 4.34 -3.12 3.78
C LEU A 162 5.25 -2.84 4.98
N ARG A 163 5.85 -1.65 5.07
CA ARG A 163 6.74 -1.25 6.16
C ARG A 163 6.04 -1.29 7.51
N GLY A 164 6.53 -2.12 8.40
CA GLY A 164 6.10 -2.18 9.79
C GLY A 164 6.32 -3.54 10.46
N LYS A 165 6.63 -4.62 9.73
CA LYS A 165 6.82 -5.96 10.30
C LYS A 165 7.83 -6.83 9.54
N LEU A 166 8.88 -6.23 8.99
CA LEU A 166 10.04 -6.99 8.55
C LEU A 166 11.10 -6.87 9.64
N ARG A 167 10.97 -7.68 10.67
CA ARG A 167 12.02 -8.11 11.59
C ARG A 167 12.16 -9.60 11.47
#